data_566254f32574df9ceb7210470bad84ae
#
_entry.id   566254f32574df9ceb7210470bad84ae
#
_cell.length_a   1.000
_cell.length_b   1.000
_cell.length_c   1.000
_cell.angle_alpha   90.00
_cell.angle_beta   90.00
_cell.angle_gamma   90.00
#
_symmetry.space_group_name_H-M   'P 1'
#
loop_
_entity.id
_entity.type
_entity.pdbx_description
1 polymer ?
#
loop_
_entity_poly.entity_id
_entity_poly.type
_entity_poly.pdbx_seq_one_letter_code
_entity_poly.pdbx_strand_id
1 'polypeptide(L)'
;MAQLIDGKVISTKIKDEVKEKVAGLKEQGCEVTLAVIQVGADPASSVYVRNKKKACEYVGIRSLAYELPEETTEEKLLELIRELNDRTDVNGILVQLPLPKHIDEEKVLDSISPLKDVDGFHPRNVGALCIGKPGFVSCTPAGVIQLLKRSGIEIAGKECVVVGRSNIVGKPMALLLLRENGTVTVAHSRTKDLKEVTKRADILVVA
;
A
#
# COMPACT_ATOMS: atom_id res chain seq x y z
N MET A 1 29.40 -5.06 12.56
CA MET A 1 28.27 -5.68 13.29
C MET A 1 27.01 -5.41 12.51
N ALA A 2 26.06 -6.38 12.45
CA ALA A 2 24.78 -6.17 11.81
C ALA A 2 23.94 -5.15 12.60
N GLN A 3 23.23 -4.26 11.90
CA GLN A 3 22.30 -3.31 12.48
C GLN A 3 20.88 -3.78 12.17
N LEU A 4 20.01 -3.81 13.19
CA LEU A 4 18.61 -4.12 13.02
C LEU A 4 17.84 -2.85 12.65
N ILE A 5 17.05 -2.90 11.59
CA ILE A 5 16.08 -1.86 11.24
C ILE A 5 14.83 -2.10 12.09
N ASP A 6 14.57 -1.24 13.09
CA ASP A 6 13.40 -1.35 13.95
C ASP A 6 12.18 -0.69 13.28
N GLY A 7 11.41 -1.52 12.58
CA GLY A 7 10.19 -1.08 11.89
C GLY A 7 9.12 -0.54 12.84
N LYS A 8 9.07 -0.98 14.11
CA LYS A 8 8.09 -0.49 15.08
C LYS A 8 8.39 0.96 15.49
N VAL A 9 9.65 1.27 15.77
CA VAL A 9 10.08 2.64 16.09
C VAL A 9 9.83 3.57 14.91
N ILE A 10 10.21 3.15 13.69
CA ILE A 10 10.02 3.97 12.48
C ILE A 10 8.53 4.18 12.20
N SER A 11 7.70 3.14 12.31
CA SER A 11 6.24 3.23 12.12
C SER A 11 5.59 4.19 13.13
N THR A 12 6.05 4.19 14.39
CA THR A 12 5.53 5.12 15.40
C THR A 12 5.85 6.57 15.03
N LYS A 13 7.09 6.87 14.65
CA LYS A 13 7.49 8.22 14.20
C LYS A 13 6.66 8.69 13.00
N ILE A 14 6.44 7.81 12.00
CA ILE A 14 5.60 8.16 10.85
C ILE A 14 4.16 8.46 11.26
N LYS A 15 3.60 7.68 12.18
CA LYS A 15 2.24 7.92 12.68
C LYS A 15 2.14 9.25 13.44
N ASP A 16 3.16 9.61 14.22
CA ASP A 16 3.19 10.90 14.91
C ASP A 16 3.22 12.08 13.91
N GLU A 17 4.07 12.00 12.87
CA GLU A 17 4.10 12.99 11.79
C GLU A 17 2.78 13.09 11.02
N VAL A 18 2.11 11.96 10.77
CA VAL A 18 0.78 11.93 10.13
C VAL A 18 -0.27 12.55 11.04
N LYS A 19 -0.23 12.27 12.35
CA LYS A 19 -1.14 12.84 13.34
C LYS A 19 -1.08 14.36 13.35
N GLU A 20 0.12 14.94 13.33
CA GLU A 20 0.31 16.40 13.26
C GLU A 20 -0.29 16.98 11.97
N LYS A 21 -0.06 16.32 10.82
CA LYS A 21 -0.63 16.76 9.53
C LYS A 21 -2.16 16.69 9.52
N VAL A 22 -2.74 15.61 10.07
CA VAL A 22 -4.20 15.44 10.17
C VAL A 22 -4.80 16.49 11.08
N ALA A 23 -4.16 16.81 12.21
CA ALA A 23 -4.60 17.88 13.10
C ALA A 23 -4.62 19.24 12.38
N GLY A 24 -3.57 19.58 11.64
CA GLY A 24 -3.52 20.83 10.86
C GLY A 24 -4.58 20.90 9.75
N LEU A 25 -4.93 19.78 9.10
CA LEU A 25 -6.04 19.73 8.13
C LEU A 25 -7.39 19.96 8.82
N LYS A 26 -7.58 19.38 10.00
CA LYS A 26 -8.81 19.52 10.77
C LYS A 26 -9.03 20.97 11.23
N GLU A 27 -7.98 21.69 11.62
CA GLU A 27 -8.03 23.12 11.93
C GLU A 27 -8.46 23.98 10.74
N GLN A 28 -8.16 23.51 9.50
CA GLN A 28 -8.61 24.13 8.26
C GLN A 28 -10.01 23.69 7.82
N GLY A 29 -10.75 22.93 8.67
CA GLY A 29 -12.08 22.42 8.37
C GLY A 29 -12.12 21.18 7.47
N CYS A 30 -10.98 20.54 7.22
CA CYS A 30 -10.90 19.31 6.41
C CYS A 30 -10.79 18.08 7.33
N GLU A 31 -11.85 17.28 7.41
CA GLU A 31 -11.85 15.99 8.09
C GLU A 31 -11.39 14.89 7.13
N VAL A 32 -10.32 14.18 7.48
CA VAL A 32 -9.80 13.09 6.64
C VAL A 32 -10.53 11.78 6.97
N THR A 33 -11.13 11.17 5.96
CA THR A 33 -11.93 9.94 6.13
C THR A 33 -11.43 8.83 5.20
N LEU A 34 -11.21 7.64 5.77
CA LEU A 34 -10.86 6.40 5.08
C LEU A 34 -12.03 5.41 5.16
N ALA A 35 -12.54 4.97 4.02
CA ALA A 35 -13.46 3.85 3.92
C ALA A 35 -12.67 2.55 3.75
N VAL A 36 -12.89 1.57 4.62
CA VAL A 36 -12.27 0.24 4.55
C VAL A 36 -13.38 -0.78 4.36
N ILE A 37 -13.29 -1.53 3.27
CA ILE A 37 -14.28 -2.56 2.91
C ILE A 37 -13.62 -3.94 3.08
N GLN A 38 -14.29 -4.83 3.80
CA GLN A 38 -13.93 -6.25 3.92
C GLN A 38 -15.12 -7.08 3.51
N VAL A 39 -14.92 -8.09 2.67
CA VAL A 39 -15.93 -9.08 2.29
C VAL A 39 -15.54 -10.42 2.87
N GLY A 40 -16.44 -11.04 3.65
CA GLY A 40 -16.15 -12.23 4.40
C GLY A 40 -15.36 -12.00 5.68
N ALA A 41 -15.07 -13.08 6.40
CA ALA A 41 -14.46 -13.07 7.73
C ALA A 41 -13.10 -13.78 7.77
N ASP A 42 -12.26 -13.61 6.74
CA ASP A 42 -10.91 -14.17 6.76
C ASP A 42 -10.15 -13.67 8.00
N PRO A 43 -9.63 -14.56 8.86
CA PRO A 43 -9.00 -14.17 10.12
C PRO A 43 -7.79 -13.24 9.96
N ALA A 44 -6.97 -13.44 8.92
CA ALA A 44 -5.82 -12.58 8.66
C ALA A 44 -6.26 -11.18 8.25
N SER A 45 -7.23 -11.08 7.32
CA SER A 45 -7.82 -9.82 6.88
C SER A 45 -8.45 -9.05 8.02
N SER A 46 -9.17 -9.72 8.93
CA SER A 46 -9.80 -9.10 10.11
C SER A 46 -8.77 -8.50 11.08
N VAL A 47 -7.60 -9.11 11.23
CA VAL A 47 -6.49 -8.53 12.00
C VAL A 47 -5.96 -7.26 11.34
N TYR A 48 -5.79 -7.27 10.03
CA TYR A 48 -5.32 -6.09 9.28
C TYR A 48 -6.32 -4.93 9.36
N VAL A 49 -7.60 -5.19 9.14
CA VAL A 49 -8.67 -4.17 9.24
C VAL A 49 -8.71 -3.57 10.66
N ARG A 50 -8.66 -4.39 11.70
CA ARG A 50 -8.61 -3.92 13.09
C ARG A 50 -7.38 -3.05 13.38
N ASN A 51 -6.21 -3.44 12.87
CA ASN A 51 -4.98 -2.67 13.05
C ASN A 51 -5.03 -1.33 12.27
N LYS A 52 -5.61 -1.32 11.06
CA LYS A 52 -5.87 -0.10 10.29
C LYS A 52 -6.79 0.86 11.04
N LYS A 53 -7.90 0.34 11.60
CA LYS A 53 -8.83 1.14 12.42
C LYS A 53 -8.11 1.80 13.60
N LYS A 54 -7.33 1.03 14.38
CA LYS A 54 -6.53 1.56 15.49
C LYS A 54 -5.51 2.61 15.04
N ALA A 55 -4.88 2.41 13.88
CA ALA A 55 -3.94 3.38 13.33
C ALA A 55 -4.65 4.67 12.92
N CYS A 56 -5.82 4.59 12.28
CA CYS A 56 -6.65 5.74 11.95
C CYS A 56 -7.06 6.52 13.21
N GLU A 57 -7.55 5.83 14.25
CA GLU A 57 -7.89 6.42 15.52
C GLU A 57 -6.70 7.17 16.15
N TYR A 58 -5.52 6.55 16.12
CA TYR A 58 -4.30 7.14 16.67
C TYR A 58 -3.89 8.44 15.96
N VAL A 59 -4.00 8.48 14.63
CA VAL A 59 -3.59 9.65 13.83
C VAL A 59 -4.71 10.67 13.61
N GLY A 60 -5.94 10.39 14.07
CA GLY A 60 -7.08 11.31 13.93
C GLY A 60 -7.82 11.21 12.60
N ILE A 61 -7.63 10.15 11.83
CA ILE A 61 -8.37 9.85 10.60
C ILE A 61 -9.69 9.15 10.97
N ARG A 62 -10.81 9.63 10.45
CA ARG A 62 -12.10 8.96 10.58
C ARG A 62 -12.10 7.69 9.75
N SER A 63 -12.33 6.53 10.38
CA SER A 63 -12.42 5.25 9.69
C SER A 63 -13.87 4.80 9.56
N LEU A 64 -14.33 4.58 8.32
CA LEU A 64 -15.60 3.95 8.00
C LEU A 64 -15.33 2.49 7.63
N ALA A 65 -15.75 1.56 8.49
CA ALA A 65 -15.59 0.13 8.25
C ALA A 65 -16.89 -0.46 7.68
N TYR A 66 -16.75 -1.14 6.54
CA TYR A 66 -17.82 -1.89 5.88
C TYR A 66 -17.46 -3.37 5.90
N GLU A 67 -18.02 -4.10 6.85
CA GLU A 67 -17.84 -5.53 7.00
C GLU A 67 -19.04 -6.23 6.31
N LEU A 68 -18.79 -6.76 5.12
CA LEU A 68 -19.82 -7.36 4.27
C LEU A 68 -19.80 -8.90 4.42
N PRO A 69 -20.96 -9.55 4.39
CA PRO A 69 -21.03 -11.02 4.38
C PRO A 69 -20.27 -11.64 3.22
N GLU A 70 -19.79 -12.87 3.38
CA GLU A 70 -19.05 -13.60 2.32
C GLU A 70 -19.88 -13.79 1.05
N GLU A 71 -21.22 -13.91 1.21
CA GLU A 71 -22.17 -14.07 0.12
C GLU A 71 -22.50 -12.77 -0.62
N THR A 72 -21.86 -11.65 -0.25
CA THR A 72 -22.06 -10.36 -0.94
C THR A 72 -21.74 -10.52 -2.41
N THR A 73 -22.68 -10.14 -3.27
CA THR A 73 -22.49 -10.22 -4.72
C THR A 73 -21.54 -9.12 -5.21
N GLU A 74 -20.87 -9.37 -6.34
CA GLU A 74 -20.00 -8.40 -6.98
C GLU A 74 -20.75 -7.08 -7.26
N GLU A 75 -22.00 -7.17 -7.73
CA GLU A 75 -22.80 -5.97 -8.05
C GLU A 75 -23.00 -5.08 -6.82
N LYS A 76 -23.33 -5.68 -5.66
CA LYS A 76 -23.50 -4.94 -4.40
C LYS A 76 -22.21 -4.27 -3.94
N LEU A 77 -21.07 -4.97 -4.08
CA LEU A 77 -19.78 -4.40 -3.75
C LEU A 77 -19.43 -3.23 -4.67
N LEU A 78 -19.64 -3.38 -5.98
CA LEU A 78 -19.42 -2.32 -6.96
C LEU A 78 -20.36 -1.12 -6.75
N GLU A 79 -21.59 -1.36 -6.30
CA GLU A 79 -22.56 -0.31 -5.95
C GLU A 79 -22.08 0.51 -4.75
N LEU A 80 -21.64 -0.15 -3.69
CA LEU A 80 -21.02 0.51 -2.52
C LEU A 80 -19.79 1.32 -2.90
N ILE A 81 -18.92 0.79 -3.76
CA ILE A 81 -17.73 1.52 -4.21
C ILE A 81 -18.13 2.77 -5.00
N ARG A 82 -19.14 2.71 -5.87
CA ARG A 82 -19.67 3.88 -6.60
C ARG A 82 -20.18 4.94 -5.64
N GLU A 83 -20.98 4.57 -4.65
CA GLU A 83 -21.45 5.49 -3.61
C GLU A 83 -20.29 6.17 -2.88
N LEU A 84 -19.27 5.41 -2.48
CA LEU A 84 -18.09 5.94 -1.81
C LEU A 84 -17.23 6.83 -2.70
N ASN A 85 -17.16 6.55 -4.01
CA ASN A 85 -16.50 7.41 -4.98
C ASN A 85 -17.17 8.79 -5.07
N ASP A 86 -18.50 8.85 -5.01
CA ASP A 86 -19.28 10.08 -5.14
C ASP A 86 -19.30 10.90 -3.84
N ARG A 87 -19.05 10.29 -2.70
CA ARG A 87 -19.04 10.97 -1.40
C ARG A 87 -17.86 11.93 -1.27
N THR A 88 -18.15 13.20 -1.04
CA THR A 88 -17.13 14.26 -0.84
C THR A 88 -16.46 14.20 0.53
N ASP A 89 -17.11 13.57 1.53
CA ASP A 89 -16.57 13.37 2.87
C ASP A 89 -15.69 12.10 3.00
N VAL A 90 -15.50 11.32 1.92
CA VAL A 90 -14.59 10.16 1.86
C VAL A 90 -13.38 10.50 1.00
N ASN A 91 -12.20 10.50 1.60
CA ASN A 91 -10.94 10.88 0.93
C ASN A 91 -10.15 9.67 0.40
N GLY A 92 -10.38 8.49 0.96
CA GLY A 92 -9.72 7.26 0.54
C GLY A 92 -10.63 6.04 0.66
N ILE A 93 -10.47 5.10 -0.25
CA ILE A 93 -11.18 3.82 -0.27
C ILE A 93 -10.12 2.71 -0.29
N LEU A 94 -10.33 1.70 0.55
CA LEU A 94 -9.52 0.52 0.63
C LEU A 94 -10.41 -0.72 0.64
N VAL A 95 -10.20 -1.62 -0.31
CA VAL A 95 -10.83 -2.94 -0.33
C VAL A 95 -9.82 -3.96 0.14
N GLN A 96 -10.09 -4.59 1.27
CA GLN A 96 -9.19 -5.58 1.86
C GLN A 96 -9.16 -6.87 1.05
N LEU A 97 -7.99 -7.21 0.53
CA LEU A 97 -7.74 -8.48 -0.18
C LEU A 97 -7.33 -9.59 0.80
N PRO A 98 -7.57 -10.87 0.45
CA PRO A 98 -8.23 -11.34 -0.78
C PRO A 98 -9.76 -11.20 -0.72
N LEU A 99 -10.39 -11.15 -1.90
CA LEU A 99 -11.84 -11.21 -2.04
C LEU A 99 -12.32 -12.66 -2.19
N PRO A 100 -13.60 -12.97 -1.88
CA PRO A 100 -14.22 -14.27 -2.20
C PRO A 100 -14.12 -14.59 -3.69
N LYS A 101 -13.96 -15.88 -4.04
CA LYS A 101 -13.69 -16.35 -5.41
C LYS A 101 -14.75 -15.98 -6.47
N HIS A 102 -15.96 -15.67 -6.05
CA HIS A 102 -17.05 -15.26 -6.95
C HIS A 102 -17.03 -13.79 -7.33
N ILE A 103 -16.11 -13.02 -6.77
CA ILE A 103 -15.92 -11.60 -7.05
C ILE A 103 -14.63 -11.42 -7.86
N ASP A 104 -14.71 -10.70 -8.98
CA ASP A 104 -13.56 -10.32 -9.78
C ASP A 104 -12.79 -9.20 -9.12
N GLU A 105 -11.62 -9.55 -8.56
CA GLU A 105 -10.74 -8.64 -7.83
C GLU A 105 -10.26 -7.48 -8.71
N GLU A 106 -9.89 -7.75 -9.97
CA GLU A 106 -9.39 -6.75 -10.90
C GLU A 106 -10.48 -5.71 -11.20
N LYS A 107 -11.69 -6.18 -11.49
CA LYS A 107 -12.84 -5.31 -11.74
C LYS A 107 -13.21 -4.45 -10.52
N VAL A 108 -13.09 -5.00 -9.31
CA VAL A 108 -13.32 -4.25 -8.07
C VAL A 108 -12.27 -3.16 -7.88
N LEU A 109 -10.98 -3.48 -8.04
CA LEU A 109 -9.91 -2.52 -7.88
C LEU A 109 -9.99 -1.40 -8.94
N ASP A 110 -10.33 -1.72 -10.18
CA ASP A 110 -10.51 -0.76 -11.26
C ASP A 110 -11.73 0.14 -11.07
N SER A 111 -12.72 -0.26 -10.25
CA SER A 111 -13.89 0.56 -9.96
C SER A 111 -13.65 1.66 -8.92
N ILE A 112 -12.57 1.58 -8.16
CA ILE A 112 -12.19 2.61 -7.19
C ILE A 112 -11.67 3.84 -7.94
N SER A 113 -12.16 5.02 -7.59
CA SER A 113 -11.59 6.26 -8.17
C SER A 113 -10.09 6.33 -7.95
N PRO A 114 -9.27 6.57 -8.98
CA PRO A 114 -7.82 6.71 -8.83
C PRO A 114 -7.39 7.76 -7.81
N LEU A 115 -8.26 8.75 -7.57
CA LEU A 115 -8.02 9.81 -6.59
C LEU A 115 -8.36 9.39 -5.15
N LYS A 116 -8.95 8.20 -4.96
CA LYS A 116 -9.31 7.63 -3.66
C LYS A 116 -8.70 6.25 -3.43
N ASP A 117 -8.00 5.68 -4.42
CA ASP A 117 -7.30 4.40 -4.36
C ASP A 117 -6.04 4.52 -3.51
N VAL A 118 -6.20 4.43 -2.20
CA VAL A 118 -5.08 4.62 -1.25
C VAL A 118 -4.07 3.47 -1.24
N ASP A 119 -4.41 2.32 -1.80
CA ASP A 119 -3.48 1.21 -1.98
C ASP A 119 -2.63 1.33 -3.25
N GLY A 120 -2.99 2.24 -4.17
CA GLY A 120 -2.25 2.49 -5.41
C GLY A 120 -2.28 1.31 -6.40
N PHE A 121 -3.36 0.53 -6.42
CA PHE A 121 -3.49 -0.64 -7.30
C PHE A 121 -4.17 -0.32 -8.62
N HIS A 122 -4.91 0.78 -8.69
CA HIS A 122 -5.56 1.21 -9.92
C HIS A 122 -4.53 1.45 -11.02
N PRO A 123 -4.77 0.99 -12.28
CA PRO A 123 -3.82 1.11 -13.40
C PRO A 123 -3.30 2.54 -13.63
N ARG A 124 -4.12 3.56 -13.38
CA ARG A 124 -3.71 4.97 -13.46
C ARG A 124 -2.63 5.32 -12.44
N ASN A 125 -2.73 4.84 -11.20
CA ASN A 125 -1.75 5.08 -10.15
C ASN A 125 -0.45 4.29 -10.42
N VAL A 126 -0.58 3.04 -10.88
CA VAL A 126 0.56 2.21 -11.32
C VAL A 126 1.28 2.87 -12.49
N GLY A 127 0.55 3.37 -13.49
CA GLY A 127 1.10 4.10 -14.62
C GLY A 127 1.79 5.40 -14.18
N ALA A 128 1.19 6.15 -13.25
CA ALA A 128 1.78 7.36 -12.69
C ALA A 128 3.11 7.06 -11.98
N LEU A 129 3.15 5.99 -11.17
CA LEU A 129 4.39 5.54 -10.52
C LEU A 129 5.47 5.21 -11.56
N CYS A 130 5.11 4.47 -12.62
CA CYS A 130 6.04 4.04 -13.68
C CYS A 130 6.70 5.23 -14.39
N ILE A 131 5.96 6.32 -14.63
CA ILE A 131 6.46 7.51 -15.35
C ILE A 131 6.86 8.66 -14.41
N GLY A 132 6.95 8.42 -13.11
CA GLY A 132 7.37 9.42 -12.11
C GLY A 132 6.37 10.55 -11.88
N LYS A 133 5.07 10.34 -12.17
CA LYS A 133 4.00 11.31 -11.91
C LYS A 133 3.42 11.13 -10.50
N PRO A 134 2.79 12.19 -9.93
CA PRO A 134 2.06 12.06 -8.68
C PRO A 134 0.92 11.04 -8.77
N GLY A 135 0.72 10.27 -7.72
CA GLY A 135 -0.33 9.27 -7.57
C GLY A 135 -0.16 8.51 -6.26
N PHE A 136 -1.15 7.72 -5.91
CA PHE A 136 -1.02 6.80 -4.78
C PHE A 136 -0.04 5.67 -5.11
N VAL A 137 0.64 5.19 -4.09
CA VAL A 137 1.66 4.14 -4.21
C VAL A 137 1.34 3.04 -3.21
N SER A 138 1.52 1.80 -3.63
CA SER A 138 1.32 0.64 -2.74
C SER A 138 2.07 0.80 -1.41
N CYS A 139 1.35 0.59 -0.31
CA CYS A 139 1.83 0.90 1.03
C CYS A 139 3.04 0.05 1.45
N THR A 140 3.08 -1.25 1.11
CA THR A 140 4.20 -2.14 1.47
C THR A 140 5.51 -1.69 0.84
N PRO A 141 5.62 -1.48 -0.48
CA PRO A 141 6.83 -0.94 -1.10
C PRO A 141 7.21 0.45 -0.59
N ALA A 142 6.22 1.34 -0.42
CA ALA A 142 6.47 2.67 0.16
C ALA A 142 7.04 2.58 1.58
N GLY A 143 6.53 1.63 2.39
CA GLY A 143 7.05 1.34 3.73
C GLY A 143 8.50 0.89 3.71
N VAL A 144 8.90 0.02 2.78
CA VAL A 144 10.29 -0.42 2.62
C VAL A 144 11.21 0.78 2.31
N ILE A 145 10.81 1.68 1.41
CA ILE A 145 11.57 2.91 1.14
C ILE A 145 11.71 3.76 2.41
N GLN A 146 10.65 3.89 3.22
CA GLN A 146 10.72 4.61 4.50
C GLN A 146 11.68 3.94 5.49
N LEU A 147 11.67 2.61 5.56
CA LEU A 147 12.60 1.87 6.41
C LEU A 147 14.06 2.13 6.02
N LEU A 148 14.38 2.08 4.73
CA LEU A 148 15.72 2.34 4.22
C LEU A 148 16.17 3.78 4.51
N LYS A 149 15.37 4.76 4.08
CA LYS A 149 15.71 6.19 4.24
C LYS A 149 15.86 6.60 5.71
N ARG A 150 14.93 6.18 6.57
CA ARG A 150 14.96 6.54 8.00
C ARG A 150 16.03 5.78 8.80
N SER A 151 16.61 4.75 8.20
CA SER A 151 17.80 4.05 8.75
C SER A 151 19.11 4.58 8.19
N GLY A 152 19.10 5.64 7.38
CA GLY A 152 20.30 6.24 6.79
C GLY A 152 20.91 5.37 5.67
N ILE A 153 20.14 4.46 5.07
CA ILE A 153 20.61 3.61 3.98
C ILE A 153 20.40 4.38 2.66
N GLU A 154 21.49 4.69 1.99
CA GLU A 154 21.49 5.32 0.68
C GLU A 154 21.11 4.28 -0.39
N ILE A 155 20.17 4.66 -1.28
CA ILE A 155 19.70 3.80 -2.37
C ILE A 155 20.36 4.18 -3.70
N ALA A 156 20.71 5.45 -3.88
CA ALA A 156 21.30 5.95 -5.11
C ALA A 156 22.61 5.23 -5.43
N GLY A 157 22.73 4.73 -6.66
CA GLY A 157 23.91 4.01 -7.15
C GLY A 157 24.08 2.59 -6.58
N LYS A 158 23.13 2.07 -5.79
CA LYS A 158 23.19 0.73 -5.22
C LYS A 158 22.60 -0.33 -6.16
N GLU A 159 23.19 -1.54 -6.12
CA GLU A 159 22.61 -2.72 -6.73
C GLU A 159 21.45 -3.24 -5.88
N CYS A 160 20.23 -3.07 -6.37
CA CYS A 160 19.01 -3.46 -5.68
C CYS A 160 18.42 -4.71 -6.33
N VAL A 161 18.23 -5.77 -5.57
CA VAL A 161 17.56 -7.00 -6.05
C VAL A 161 16.22 -7.14 -5.37
N VAL A 162 15.16 -7.25 -6.17
CA VAL A 162 13.80 -7.53 -5.70
C VAL A 162 13.44 -8.95 -6.09
N VAL A 163 13.22 -9.82 -5.11
CA VAL A 163 12.74 -11.20 -5.31
C VAL A 163 11.24 -11.22 -5.17
N GLY A 164 10.53 -11.21 -6.29
CA GLY A 164 9.08 -11.13 -6.40
C GLY A 164 8.67 -10.19 -7.53
N ARG A 165 7.51 -10.48 -8.16
CA ARG A 165 6.99 -9.67 -9.29
C ARG A 165 5.48 -9.49 -9.26
N SER A 166 4.89 -9.52 -8.06
CA SER A 166 3.47 -9.25 -7.89
C SER A 166 3.13 -7.80 -8.28
N ASN A 167 1.89 -7.56 -8.69
CA ASN A 167 1.42 -6.21 -9.02
C ASN A 167 1.35 -5.32 -7.76
N ILE A 168 1.13 -5.94 -6.60
CA ILE A 168 0.90 -5.22 -5.34
C ILE A 168 2.18 -4.91 -4.55
N VAL A 169 3.27 -5.68 -4.76
CA VAL A 169 4.54 -5.46 -4.02
C VAL A 169 5.75 -5.45 -4.95
N GLY A 170 6.03 -6.54 -5.67
CA GLY A 170 7.31 -6.71 -6.38
C GLY A 170 7.56 -5.67 -7.48
N LYS A 171 6.59 -5.45 -8.36
CA LYS A 171 6.69 -4.44 -9.42
C LYS A 171 6.78 -3.01 -8.87
N PRO A 172 5.87 -2.56 -7.97
CA PRO A 172 5.99 -1.22 -7.40
C PRO A 172 7.25 -1.04 -6.55
N MET A 173 7.76 -2.09 -5.89
CA MET A 173 9.04 -2.01 -5.17
C MET A 173 10.20 -1.70 -6.12
N ALA A 174 10.26 -2.40 -7.25
CA ALA A 174 11.30 -2.16 -8.26
C ALA A 174 11.23 -0.73 -8.81
N LEU A 175 10.02 -0.23 -9.10
CA LEU A 175 9.82 1.13 -9.58
C LEU A 175 10.21 2.18 -8.54
N LEU A 176 9.92 1.95 -7.26
CA LEU A 176 10.30 2.88 -6.20
C LEU A 176 11.81 2.91 -5.99
N LEU A 177 12.51 1.77 -6.00
CA LEU A 177 13.96 1.73 -5.91
C LEU A 177 14.62 2.43 -7.12
N LEU A 178 14.07 2.22 -8.34
CA LEU A 178 14.51 2.93 -9.54
C LEU A 178 14.32 4.44 -9.41
N ARG A 179 13.18 4.89 -8.87
CA ARG A 179 12.89 6.31 -8.61
C ARG A 179 13.87 6.94 -7.61
N GLU A 180 14.42 6.14 -6.70
CA GLU A 180 15.48 6.55 -5.76
C GLU A 180 16.90 6.41 -6.34
N ASN A 181 17.02 6.24 -7.68
CA ASN A 181 18.27 6.10 -8.41
C ASN A 181 19.05 4.80 -8.09
N GLY A 182 18.39 3.74 -7.65
CA GLY A 182 18.98 2.41 -7.54
C GLY A 182 19.08 1.72 -8.90
N THR A 183 20.07 0.84 -9.09
CA THR A 183 20.13 -0.12 -10.22
C THR A 183 19.33 -1.33 -9.83
N VAL A 184 18.25 -1.66 -10.54
CA VAL A 184 17.27 -2.65 -10.06
C VAL A 184 17.23 -3.91 -10.90
N THR A 185 17.40 -5.05 -10.26
CA THR A 185 17.16 -6.37 -10.84
C THR A 185 15.94 -7.01 -10.19
N VAL A 186 15.00 -7.50 -11.00
CA VAL A 186 13.83 -8.24 -10.54
C VAL A 186 14.04 -9.74 -10.77
N ALA A 187 14.01 -10.52 -9.69
CA ALA A 187 14.09 -11.97 -9.72
C ALA A 187 12.73 -12.59 -9.32
N HIS A 188 12.46 -13.80 -9.81
CA HIS A 188 11.19 -14.47 -9.58
C HIS A 188 11.35 -16.01 -9.68
N SER A 189 10.28 -16.78 -9.50
CA SER A 189 10.30 -18.24 -9.48
C SER A 189 10.89 -18.92 -10.73
N ARG A 190 11.04 -18.19 -11.85
CA ARG A 190 11.67 -18.70 -13.09
C ARG A 190 13.07 -18.14 -13.31
N THR A 191 13.61 -17.39 -12.36
CA THR A 191 14.99 -16.88 -12.43
C THR A 191 15.96 -18.04 -12.26
N LYS A 192 16.90 -18.19 -13.21
CA LYS A 192 18.01 -19.16 -13.08
C LYS A 192 19.04 -18.60 -12.12
N ASP A 193 19.68 -19.48 -11.37
CA ASP A 193 20.78 -19.15 -10.44
C ASP A 193 20.46 -17.99 -9.49
N LEU A 194 19.24 -18.03 -8.85
CA LEU A 194 18.76 -16.99 -7.93
C LEU A 194 19.82 -16.60 -6.90
N LYS A 195 20.62 -17.57 -6.42
CA LYS A 195 21.69 -17.33 -5.46
C LYS A 195 22.74 -16.35 -6.01
N GLU A 196 23.14 -16.51 -7.27
CA GLU A 196 24.14 -15.61 -7.90
C GLU A 196 23.55 -14.22 -8.16
N VAL A 197 22.26 -14.14 -8.45
CA VAL A 197 21.57 -12.85 -8.59
C VAL A 197 21.51 -12.10 -7.25
N THR A 198 21.12 -12.79 -6.16
CA THR A 198 20.97 -12.16 -4.86
C THR A 198 22.28 -11.78 -4.19
N LYS A 199 23.37 -12.48 -4.49
CA LYS A 199 24.72 -12.15 -3.97
C LYS A 199 25.24 -10.79 -4.41
N ARG A 200 24.78 -10.26 -5.54
CA ARG A 200 25.22 -8.96 -6.07
C ARG A 200 24.57 -7.78 -5.34
N ALA A 201 23.50 -8.04 -4.58
CA ALA A 201 22.70 -7.00 -3.98
C ALA A 201 23.42 -6.29 -2.85
N ASP A 202 23.47 -4.96 -2.94
CA ASP A 202 23.67 -4.07 -1.79
C ASP A 202 22.39 -3.98 -0.96
N ILE A 203 21.24 -3.98 -1.67
CA ILE A 203 19.90 -3.96 -1.07
C ILE A 203 19.10 -5.14 -1.64
N LEU A 204 18.68 -6.05 -0.77
CA LEU A 204 17.85 -7.19 -1.11
C LEU A 204 16.47 -7.05 -0.50
N VAL A 205 15.44 -7.05 -1.35
CA VAL A 205 14.03 -7.06 -0.93
C VAL A 205 13.39 -8.36 -1.41
N VAL A 206 12.79 -9.10 -0.47
CA VAL A 206 12.06 -10.34 -0.75
C VAL A 206 10.58 -10.09 -0.51
N ALA A 207 9.74 -10.30 -1.57
CA ALA A 207 8.32 -9.95 -1.62
C ALA A 207 7.44 -11.14 -2.06
#